data_af52a66586b9c3c8115ad903b53691b3
#
_entry.id   af52a66586b9c3c8115ad903b53691b3
#
_cell.length_a   1.000
_cell.length_b   1.000
_cell.length_c   1.000
_cell.angle_alpha   90.00
_cell.angle_beta   90.00
_cell.angle_gamma   90.00
#
_symmetry.space_group_name_H-M   'P 1'
#
loop_
_entity.id
_entity.type
_entity.pdbx_description
1 polymer ?
#
loop_
_entity_poly.entity_id
_entity_poly.type
_entity_poly.pdbx_seq_one_letter_code
_entity_poly.pdbx_strand_id
1 'polypeptide(L)'
;MNKQTRGKRKKASRGFRFLRFFSSLPSWAIWIGGLLVIAFYVCLFYHFLVSPFSFRWRALYGRPSYPDGYEVRGIDISHYQGRVNWEKLRNASIGDAPISFVFIKATEGSDLLDGDFNRNFANAKRNDLIRGAYHFFVPGVSPRKQADYYLSIAQLEPGDLPPVLDVEKIGNLTPAQLRRDVKIW
;
A
#
# COMPACT_ATOMS: atom_id res chain seq x y z
N MET A 1 30.61 31.76 -73.12
CA MET A 1 30.76 31.54 -71.65
C MET A 1 29.42 31.69 -71.05
N ASN A 2 28.77 30.58 -70.68
CA ASN A 2 27.38 30.51 -70.28
C ASN A 2 27.34 30.12 -68.83
N LYS A 3 26.97 31.04 -67.86
CA LYS A 3 26.85 30.77 -66.44
C LYS A 3 25.44 30.32 -66.16
N GLN A 4 25.28 29.04 -65.86
CA GLN A 4 24.04 28.45 -65.32
C GLN A 4 23.87 28.88 -63.88
N THR A 5 22.81 29.59 -63.56
CA THR A 5 22.37 29.90 -62.23
C THR A 5 21.54 28.72 -61.69
N ARG A 6 22.11 27.99 -60.69
CA ARG A 6 21.50 26.84 -60.02
C ARG A 6 20.50 27.34 -58.96
N GLY A 7 19.21 27.25 -59.22
CA GLY A 7 18.14 27.62 -58.30
C GLY A 7 18.12 26.67 -57.08
N LYS A 8 18.32 27.21 -55.87
CA LYS A 8 18.13 26.51 -54.60
C LYS A 8 16.64 26.30 -54.33
N ARG A 9 16.14 25.09 -54.49
CA ARG A 9 14.81 24.68 -54.01
C ARG A 9 14.81 24.71 -52.46
N LYS A 10 14.08 25.67 -51.85
CA LYS A 10 13.81 25.71 -50.44
C LYS A 10 12.90 24.52 -50.07
N LYS A 11 13.42 23.58 -49.26
CA LYS A 11 12.60 22.55 -48.61
C LYS A 11 11.67 23.24 -47.61
N ALA A 12 10.38 23.32 -47.90
CA ALA A 12 9.38 23.77 -46.92
C ALA A 12 9.35 22.77 -45.76
N SER A 13 9.55 23.23 -44.55
CA SER A 13 9.60 22.39 -43.35
C SER A 13 8.23 21.71 -43.09
N ARG A 14 8.25 20.43 -42.76
CA ARG A 14 7.03 19.62 -42.45
C ARG A 14 6.11 20.27 -41.42
N GLY A 15 6.64 21.08 -40.51
CA GLY A 15 5.88 21.80 -39.46
C GLY A 15 4.88 22.82 -40.00
N PHE A 16 5.20 23.48 -41.13
CA PHE A 16 4.31 24.51 -41.72
C PHE A 16 3.06 23.93 -42.40
N ARG A 17 3.10 22.65 -42.81
CA ARG A 17 1.93 21.94 -43.39
C ARG A 17 0.95 21.49 -42.31
N PHE A 18 1.42 21.18 -41.12
CA PHE A 18 0.60 20.77 -39.98
C PHE A 18 -0.24 21.93 -39.45
N LEU A 19 0.35 23.08 -39.28
CA LEU A 19 -0.36 24.31 -38.85
C LEU A 19 -1.43 24.77 -39.84
N ARG A 20 -1.22 24.62 -41.14
CA ARG A 20 -2.22 24.92 -42.17
C ARG A 20 -3.43 23.97 -42.15
N PHE A 21 -3.25 22.74 -41.76
CA PHE A 21 -4.35 21.78 -41.64
C PHE A 21 -5.32 22.20 -40.51
N PHE A 22 -4.82 22.65 -39.36
CA PHE A 22 -5.64 23.13 -38.25
C PHE A 22 -6.40 24.42 -38.55
N SER A 23 -5.83 25.31 -39.39
CA SER A 23 -6.49 26.56 -39.77
C SER A 23 -7.63 26.38 -40.78
N SER A 24 -7.75 25.21 -41.43
CA SER A 24 -8.83 24.87 -42.37
C SER A 24 -10.00 24.10 -41.72
N LEU A 25 -9.87 23.73 -40.42
CA LEU A 25 -10.93 23.02 -39.72
C LEU A 25 -11.99 24.02 -39.21
N PRO A 26 -13.28 23.67 -39.29
CA PRO A 26 -14.31 24.48 -38.71
C PRO A 26 -14.14 24.51 -37.15
N SER A 27 -14.46 25.65 -36.54
CA SER A 27 -14.25 25.87 -35.11
C SER A 27 -14.84 24.78 -34.21
N TRP A 28 -15.99 24.22 -34.59
CA TRP A 28 -16.59 23.11 -33.84
C TRP A 28 -15.72 21.84 -33.82
N ALA A 29 -15.00 21.55 -34.90
CA ALA A 29 -14.10 20.38 -34.97
C ALA A 29 -12.87 20.54 -34.07
N ILE A 30 -12.38 21.78 -33.92
CA ILE A 30 -11.26 22.10 -32.97
C ILE A 30 -11.74 21.89 -31.53
N TRP A 31 -12.96 22.34 -31.19
CA TRP A 31 -13.52 22.14 -29.86
C TRP A 31 -13.78 20.65 -29.55
N ILE A 32 -14.31 19.88 -30.49
CA ILE A 32 -14.49 18.43 -30.33
C ILE A 32 -13.15 17.74 -30.15
N GLY A 33 -12.14 18.08 -30.97
CA GLY A 33 -10.79 17.55 -30.86
C GLY A 33 -10.16 17.82 -29.48
N GLY A 34 -10.33 19.07 -28.99
CA GLY A 34 -9.89 19.47 -27.65
C GLY A 34 -10.57 18.67 -26.53
N LEU A 35 -11.89 18.49 -26.63
CA LEU A 35 -12.65 17.68 -25.67
C LEU A 35 -12.22 16.21 -25.66
N LEU A 36 -11.96 15.63 -26.82
CA LEU A 36 -11.46 14.23 -26.93
C LEU A 36 -10.07 14.06 -26.31
N VAL A 37 -9.19 15.04 -26.49
CA VAL A 37 -7.86 15.05 -25.87
C VAL A 37 -7.98 15.15 -24.34
N ILE A 38 -8.83 16.04 -23.84
CA ILE A 38 -9.09 16.17 -22.41
C ILE A 38 -9.68 14.86 -21.85
N ALA A 39 -10.69 14.30 -22.51
CA ALA A 39 -11.30 13.03 -22.10
C ALA A 39 -10.29 11.88 -22.07
N PHE A 40 -9.38 11.83 -23.06
CA PHE A 40 -8.30 10.85 -23.08
C PHE A 40 -7.35 10.99 -21.89
N TYR A 41 -6.91 12.21 -21.57
CA TYR A 41 -6.04 12.45 -20.42
C TYR A 41 -6.75 12.20 -19.07
N VAL A 42 -8.04 12.54 -18.96
CA VAL A 42 -8.86 12.22 -17.79
C VAL A 42 -8.99 10.70 -17.63
N CYS A 43 -9.21 9.97 -18.72
CA CYS A 43 -9.27 8.50 -18.71
C CYS A 43 -7.92 7.88 -18.30
N LEU A 44 -6.80 8.36 -18.83
CA LEU A 44 -5.46 7.94 -18.42
C LEU A 44 -5.20 8.23 -16.94
N PHE A 45 -5.51 9.43 -16.48
CA PHE A 45 -5.37 9.81 -15.09
C PHE A 45 -6.19 8.90 -14.18
N TYR A 46 -7.46 8.66 -14.52
CA TYR A 46 -8.32 7.75 -13.79
C TYR A 46 -7.75 6.33 -13.78
N HIS A 47 -7.33 5.81 -14.93
CA HIS A 47 -6.84 4.43 -15.07
C HIS A 47 -5.50 4.21 -14.35
N PHE A 48 -4.57 5.14 -14.42
CA PHE A 48 -3.22 4.97 -13.84
C PHE A 48 -3.08 5.48 -12.41
N LEU A 49 -3.82 6.52 -12.02
CA LEU A 49 -3.73 7.07 -10.66
C LEU A 49 -4.91 6.69 -9.77
N VAL A 50 -6.15 6.83 -10.26
CA VAL A 50 -7.34 6.66 -9.41
C VAL A 50 -7.76 5.20 -9.29
N SER A 51 -7.75 4.44 -10.40
CA SER A 51 -8.22 3.05 -10.42
C SER A 51 -7.39 2.11 -9.53
N PRO A 52 -6.04 2.13 -9.56
CA PRO A 52 -5.24 1.34 -8.63
C PRO A 52 -5.43 1.76 -7.17
N PHE A 53 -5.63 3.07 -6.93
CA PHE A 53 -5.91 3.59 -5.59
C PHE A 53 -7.30 3.19 -5.11
N SER A 54 -8.33 3.30 -5.95
CA SER A 54 -9.70 2.92 -5.61
C SER A 54 -9.86 1.41 -5.38
N PHE A 55 -9.09 0.59 -6.11
CA PHE A 55 -9.05 -0.85 -5.88
C PHE A 55 -8.40 -1.18 -4.52
N ARG A 56 -7.26 -0.53 -4.19
CA ARG A 56 -6.64 -0.65 -2.85
C ARG A 56 -7.56 -0.14 -1.74
N TRP A 57 -8.27 0.96 -1.97
CA TRP A 57 -9.25 1.49 -1.02
C TRP A 57 -10.43 0.52 -0.81
N ARG A 58 -10.95 -0.09 -1.86
CA ARG A 58 -12.03 -1.10 -1.74
C ARG A 58 -11.55 -2.39 -1.07
N ALA A 59 -10.32 -2.81 -1.33
CA ALA A 59 -9.71 -3.95 -0.65
C ALA A 59 -9.42 -3.66 0.84
N LEU A 60 -9.08 -2.39 1.16
CA LEU A 60 -8.81 -1.94 2.53
C LEU A 60 -10.08 -1.54 3.30
N TYR A 61 -11.15 -1.10 2.60
CA TYR A 61 -12.38 -0.55 3.21
C TYR A 61 -13.67 -1.19 2.68
N GLY A 62 -13.56 -2.30 1.90
CA GLY A 62 -14.70 -3.17 1.64
C GLY A 62 -15.31 -3.56 2.98
N ARG A 63 -16.63 -3.58 3.09
CA ARG A 63 -17.28 -3.97 4.36
C ARG A 63 -16.70 -5.31 4.79
N PRO A 64 -15.89 -5.35 5.87
CA PRO A 64 -15.33 -6.59 6.32
C PRO A 64 -16.50 -7.49 6.75
N SER A 65 -16.54 -8.69 6.18
CA SER A 65 -17.42 -9.73 6.69
C SER A 65 -16.76 -10.27 7.95
N TYR A 66 -17.32 -9.94 9.08
CA TYR A 66 -16.87 -10.52 10.35
C TYR A 66 -17.57 -11.86 10.57
N PRO A 67 -16.86 -12.88 11.06
CA PRO A 67 -17.50 -14.12 11.48
C PRO A 67 -18.55 -13.86 12.55
N ASP A 68 -19.70 -14.48 12.42
CA ASP A 68 -20.74 -14.41 13.44
C ASP A 68 -20.31 -15.15 14.72
N GLY A 69 -20.81 -14.69 15.87
CA GLY A 69 -20.58 -15.36 17.15
C GLY A 69 -19.32 -14.91 17.91
N TYR A 70 -18.61 -13.90 17.43
CA TYR A 70 -17.49 -13.27 18.17
C TYR A 70 -17.86 -11.88 18.64
N GLU A 71 -17.86 -11.67 19.94
CA GLU A 71 -18.19 -10.38 20.58
C GLU A 71 -16.96 -9.49 20.78
N VAL A 72 -15.76 -10.08 20.72
CA VAL A 72 -14.50 -9.38 20.94
C VAL A 72 -13.90 -8.97 19.61
N ARG A 73 -13.56 -7.69 19.47
CA ARG A 73 -12.96 -7.10 18.27
C ARG A 73 -11.61 -6.49 18.58
N GLY A 74 -10.71 -6.61 17.64
CA GLY A 74 -9.39 -5.98 17.67
C GLY A 74 -8.97 -5.54 16.29
N ILE A 75 -7.84 -4.86 16.24
CA ILE A 75 -7.20 -4.42 15.02
C ILE A 75 -5.72 -4.79 15.04
N ASP A 76 -5.10 -4.80 13.87
CA ASP A 76 -3.65 -4.80 13.73
C ASP A 76 -3.16 -3.46 13.16
N ILE A 77 -1.98 -3.04 13.56
CA ILE A 77 -1.34 -1.81 13.10
C ILE A 77 0.17 -1.99 12.90
N SER A 78 0.73 -1.15 12.03
CA SER A 78 2.15 -1.01 11.79
C SER A 78 2.48 0.46 11.52
N HIS A 79 3.72 0.77 11.16
CA HIS A 79 4.11 2.11 10.71
C HIS A 79 3.28 2.63 9.51
N TYR A 80 2.67 1.73 8.72
CA TYR A 80 1.85 2.11 7.56
C TYR A 80 0.60 2.91 7.92
N GLN A 81 0.08 2.76 9.13
CA GLN A 81 -1.06 3.54 9.62
C GLN A 81 -0.64 4.94 10.13
N GLY A 82 0.66 5.21 10.23
CA GLY A 82 1.18 6.48 10.69
C GLY A 82 0.82 6.79 12.15
N ARG A 83 0.43 8.03 12.43
CA ARG A 83 0.04 8.43 13.80
C ARG A 83 -1.36 8.00 14.13
N VAL A 84 -1.49 7.07 15.06
CA VAL A 84 -2.77 6.58 15.59
C VAL A 84 -3.29 7.56 16.65
N ASN A 85 -4.58 7.91 16.56
CA ASN A 85 -5.29 8.60 17.63
C ASN A 85 -5.83 7.57 18.60
N TRP A 86 -5.10 7.32 19.68
CA TRP A 86 -5.38 6.26 20.64
C TRP A 86 -6.64 6.49 21.44
N GLU A 87 -6.98 7.73 21.77
CA GLU A 87 -8.22 8.08 22.44
C GLU A 87 -9.45 7.76 21.56
N LYS A 88 -9.38 8.13 20.27
CA LYS A 88 -10.42 7.74 19.32
C LYS A 88 -10.52 6.24 19.15
N LEU A 89 -9.38 5.54 19.11
CA LEU A 89 -9.34 4.09 18.94
C LEU A 89 -9.96 3.38 20.15
N ARG A 90 -9.65 3.81 21.36
CA ARG A 90 -10.24 3.28 22.60
C ARG A 90 -11.76 3.35 22.60
N ASN A 91 -12.32 4.42 22.05
CA ASN A 91 -13.74 4.69 22.01
C ASN A 91 -14.41 4.20 20.70
N ALA A 92 -13.66 3.54 19.82
CA ALA A 92 -14.18 3.05 18.56
C ALA A 92 -14.80 1.66 18.68
N SER A 93 -15.72 1.38 17.76
CA SER A 93 -16.37 0.07 17.65
C SER A 93 -16.27 -0.45 16.22
N ILE A 94 -16.28 -1.76 16.09
CA ILE A 94 -16.41 -2.46 14.81
C ILE A 94 -17.77 -3.16 14.83
N GLY A 95 -18.73 -2.63 14.05
CA GLY A 95 -20.14 -2.96 14.22
C GLY A 95 -20.59 -2.49 15.62
N ASP A 96 -21.21 -3.40 16.38
CA ASP A 96 -21.71 -3.11 17.72
C ASP A 96 -20.69 -3.46 18.84
N ALA A 97 -19.53 -4.03 18.50
CA ALA A 97 -18.53 -4.47 19.47
C ALA A 97 -17.37 -3.45 19.59
N PRO A 98 -16.99 -3.07 20.83
CA PRO A 98 -15.87 -2.17 21.05
C PRO A 98 -14.54 -2.83 20.65
N ILE A 99 -13.57 -2.00 20.25
CA ILE A 99 -12.19 -2.47 20.04
C ILE A 99 -11.57 -2.72 21.41
N SER A 100 -11.23 -3.98 21.65
CA SER A 100 -10.73 -4.45 22.95
C SER A 100 -9.23 -4.70 22.95
N PHE A 101 -8.66 -5.01 21.78
CA PHE A 101 -7.23 -5.33 21.66
C PHE A 101 -6.62 -4.81 20.36
N VAL A 102 -5.30 -4.74 20.35
CA VAL A 102 -4.52 -4.34 19.17
C VAL A 102 -3.27 -5.20 19.04
N PHE A 103 -3.03 -5.77 17.86
CA PHE A 103 -1.74 -6.33 17.49
C PHE A 103 -0.88 -5.28 16.76
N ILE A 104 0.38 -5.16 17.15
CA ILE A 104 1.28 -4.12 16.67
C ILE A 104 2.50 -4.80 16.03
N LYS A 105 2.81 -4.44 14.78
CA LYS A 105 4.00 -4.95 14.11
C LYS A 105 5.24 -4.55 14.91
N ALA A 106 6.02 -5.56 15.32
CA ALA A 106 7.28 -5.32 15.99
C ALA A 106 8.44 -5.40 15.01
N THR A 107 8.53 -6.49 14.26
CA THR A 107 9.68 -6.77 13.41
C THR A 107 9.27 -7.44 12.10
N GLU A 108 10.19 -7.43 11.13
CA GLU A 108 10.08 -8.13 9.86
C GLU A 108 11.43 -8.74 9.50
N GLY A 109 11.46 -9.99 9.05
CA GLY A 109 12.71 -10.65 8.71
C GLY A 109 13.68 -10.73 9.90
N SER A 110 14.96 -10.71 9.63
CA SER A 110 15.99 -10.89 10.67
C SER A 110 16.55 -9.58 11.25
N ASP A 111 16.14 -8.40 10.77
CA ASP A 111 16.82 -7.14 11.07
C ASP A 111 15.94 -5.87 10.95
N LEU A 112 14.70 -5.97 10.47
CA LEU A 112 13.86 -4.81 10.29
C LEU A 112 12.94 -4.61 11.51
N LEU A 113 13.16 -3.50 12.23
CA LEU A 113 12.27 -3.01 13.29
C LEU A 113 11.17 -2.13 12.68
N ASP A 114 9.92 -2.33 13.07
CA ASP A 114 8.88 -1.35 12.76
C ASP A 114 9.14 -0.04 13.52
N GLY A 115 9.34 1.05 12.78
CA GLY A 115 9.77 2.33 13.34
C GLY A 115 8.79 2.95 14.37
N ASP A 116 7.54 2.50 14.36
CA ASP A 116 6.49 2.99 15.25
C ASP A 116 6.15 2.01 16.39
N PHE A 117 6.78 0.83 16.41
CA PHE A 117 6.46 -0.22 17.38
C PHE A 117 6.48 0.26 18.83
N ASN A 118 7.61 0.76 19.28
CA ASN A 118 7.78 1.15 20.69
C ASN A 118 6.76 2.23 21.12
N ARG A 119 6.53 3.21 20.25
CA ARG A 119 5.56 4.27 20.49
C ARG A 119 4.13 3.72 20.57
N ASN A 120 3.76 2.90 19.59
CA ASN A 120 2.43 2.33 19.51
C ASN A 120 2.17 1.34 20.63
N PHE A 121 3.14 0.50 20.96
CA PHE A 121 3.05 -0.50 22.03
C PHE A 121 2.86 0.13 23.41
N ALA A 122 3.61 1.21 23.70
CA ALA A 122 3.44 1.97 24.93
C ALA A 122 2.08 2.71 24.99
N ASN A 123 1.63 3.28 23.87
CA ASN A 123 0.36 4.00 23.85
C ASN A 123 -0.85 3.09 23.94
N ALA A 124 -0.83 1.89 23.37
CA ALA A 124 -1.89 0.91 23.55
C ALA A 124 -2.15 0.62 25.04
N LYS A 125 -1.07 0.36 25.80
CA LYS A 125 -1.16 0.15 27.26
C LYS A 125 -1.70 1.36 28.00
N ARG A 126 -1.24 2.58 27.66
CA ARG A 126 -1.70 3.83 28.29
C ARG A 126 -3.18 4.13 28.06
N ASN A 127 -3.75 3.55 27.02
CA ASN A 127 -5.15 3.71 26.65
C ASN A 127 -5.99 2.47 26.99
N ASP A 128 -5.51 1.61 27.89
CA ASP A 128 -6.19 0.41 28.39
C ASP A 128 -6.67 -0.55 27.29
N LEU A 129 -5.97 -0.61 26.16
CA LEU A 129 -6.16 -1.63 25.16
C LEU A 129 -5.26 -2.83 25.47
N ILE A 130 -5.81 -4.03 25.39
CA ILE A 130 -5.00 -5.25 25.44
C ILE A 130 -4.11 -5.22 24.19
N ARG A 131 -2.81 -5.32 24.38
CA ARG A 131 -1.84 -5.21 23.28
C ARG A 131 -1.17 -6.55 23.01
N GLY A 132 -0.77 -6.77 21.77
CA GLY A 132 0.08 -7.85 21.34
C GLY A 132 1.09 -7.35 20.32
N ALA A 133 2.13 -8.12 20.12
CA ALA A 133 3.13 -7.85 19.09
C ALA A 133 3.11 -8.95 18.04
N TYR A 134 3.35 -8.57 16.76
CA TYR A 134 3.51 -9.56 15.72
C TYR A 134 4.81 -9.38 14.93
N HIS A 135 5.27 -10.50 14.40
CA HIS A 135 6.40 -10.59 13.50
C HIS A 135 5.93 -10.88 12.08
N PHE A 136 6.35 -10.07 11.11
CA PHE A 136 6.10 -10.34 9.70
C PHE A 136 7.17 -11.30 9.15
N PHE A 137 6.75 -12.52 8.82
CA PHE A 137 7.66 -13.56 8.39
C PHE A 137 8.14 -13.36 6.95
N VAL A 138 9.46 -13.43 6.75
CA VAL A 138 10.10 -13.36 5.43
C VAL A 138 10.59 -14.74 5.01
N PRO A 139 9.93 -15.40 4.02
CA PRO A 139 10.34 -16.69 3.52
C PRO A 139 11.75 -16.67 2.94
N GLY A 140 12.54 -17.73 3.22
CA GLY A 140 13.92 -17.84 2.76
C GLY A 140 14.97 -17.23 3.70
N VAL A 141 14.53 -16.45 4.70
CA VAL A 141 15.38 -16.00 5.81
C VAL A 141 15.29 -17.04 6.94
N SER A 142 16.40 -17.26 7.66
CA SER A 142 16.43 -18.24 8.77
C SER A 142 15.31 -17.99 9.78
N PRO A 143 14.40 -18.94 10.00
CA PRO A 143 13.28 -18.75 10.93
C PRO A 143 13.75 -18.54 12.37
N ARG A 144 14.81 -19.22 12.79
CA ARG A 144 15.40 -19.01 14.12
C ARG A 144 15.93 -17.59 14.29
N LYS A 145 16.64 -17.04 13.29
CA LYS A 145 17.13 -15.65 13.38
C LYS A 145 15.98 -14.65 13.45
N GLN A 146 14.89 -14.91 12.73
CA GLN A 146 13.70 -14.09 12.80
C GLN A 146 13.07 -14.14 14.20
N ALA A 147 12.92 -15.33 14.77
CA ALA A 147 12.41 -15.49 16.13
C ALA A 147 13.32 -14.81 17.17
N ASP A 148 14.62 -15.05 17.13
CA ASP A 148 15.60 -14.43 18.03
C ASP A 148 15.52 -12.90 17.95
N TYR A 149 15.42 -12.35 16.74
CA TYR A 149 15.27 -10.91 16.55
C TYR A 149 13.97 -10.36 17.11
N TYR A 150 12.84 -11.04 16.83
CA TYR A 150 11.55 -10.66 17.40
C TYR A 150 11.59 -10.66 18.93
N LEU A 151 12.10 -11.69 19.56
CA LEU A 151 12.20 -11.82 21.02
C LEU A 151 13.11 -10.76 21.63
N SER A 152 14.13 -10.30 20.89
CA SER A 152 15.01 -9.21 21.36
C SER A 152 14.32 -7.85 21.40
N ILE A 153 13.26 -7.65 20.61
CA ILE A 153 12.54 -6.39 20.46
C ILE A 153 11.21 -6.41 21.22
N ALA A 154 10.38 -7.45 20.99
CA ALA A 154 9.04 -7.56 21.57
C ALA A 154 9.09 -8.12 22.99
N GLN A 155 9.42 -7.26 23.94
CA GLN A 155 9.41 -7.62 25.37
C GLN A 155 7.97 -7.56 25.90
N LEU A 156 7.30 -8.72 25.89
CA LEU A 156 5.92 -8.86 26.35
C LEU A 156 5.89 -8.95 27.89
N GLU A 157 4.84 -8.40 28.47
CA GLU A 157 4.59 -8.39 29.90
C GLU A 157 3.34 -9.24 30.25
N PRO A 158 3.14 -9.64 31.49
CA PRO A 158 1.88 -10.26 31.92
C PRO A 158 0.68 -9.36 31.58
N GLY A 159 -0.30 -9.93 30.88
CA GLY A 159 -1.46 -9.21 30.36
C GLY A 159 -1.37 -8.80 28.89
N ASP A 160 -0.20 -8.89 28.28
CA ASP A 160 -0.05 -8.77 26.84
C ASP A 160 -0.53 -10.07 26.13
N LEU A 161 -0.94 -9.95 24.88
CA LEU A 161 -1.32 -11.11 24.05
C LEU A 161 -0.07 -11.93 23.68
N PRO A 162 -0.23 -13.23 23.43
CA PRO A 162 0.87 -14.09 22.99
C PRO A 162 1.54 -13.58 21.70
N PRO A 163 2.80 -13.95 21.45
CA PRO A 163 3.49 -13.68 20.19
C PRO A 163 2.69 -14.16 18.98
N VAL A 164 2.66 -13.38 17.93
CA VAL A 164 2.00 -13.72 16.66
C VAL A 164 3.00 -13.72 15.53
N LEU A 165 2.97 -14.77 14.73
CA LEU A 165 3.67 -14.90 13.48
C LEU A 165 2.71 -14.61 12.33
N ASP A 166 2.96 -13.55 11.58
CA ASP A 166 2.21 -13.18 10.38
C ASP A 166 2.88 -13.75 9.12
N VAL A 167 2.20 -14.67 8.45
CA VAL A 167 2.74 -15.40 7.30
C VAL A 167 1.86 -15.17 6.07
N GLU A 168 2.17 -14.15 5.30
CA GLU A 168 1.37 -13.76 4.12
C GLU A 168 1.94 -14.27 2.80
N LYS A 169 3.22 -14.63 2.77
CA LYS A 169 3.94 -14.98 1.53
C LYS A 169 4.60 -16.33 1.65
N ILE A 170 4.59 -17.09 0.55
CA ILE A 170 5.34 -18.33 0.43
C ILE A 170 6.75 -18.11 -0.13
N GLY A 171 6.96 -17.02 -0.88
CA GLY A 171 8.22 -16.76 -1.57
C GLY A 171 8.59 -17.88 -2.55
N ASN A 172 9.85 -18.26 -2.54
CA ASN A 172 10.37 -19.36 -3.36
C ASN A 172 10.34 -20.71 -2.62
N LEU A 173 9.66 -20.81 -1.47
CA LEU A 173 9.57 -22.03 -0.70
C LEU A 173 8.44 -22.93 -1.21
N THR A 174 8.60 -24.22 -1.04
CA THR A 174 7.47 -25.15 -1.15
C THR A 174 6.58 -25.05 0.10
N PRO A 175 5.30 -25.45 0.04
CA PRO A 175 4.43 -25.49 1.22
C PRO A 175 4.97 -26.33 2.37
N ALA A 176 5.72 -27.41 2.05
CA ALA A 176 6.36 -28.26 3.07
C ALA A 176 7.52 -27.54 3.77
N GLN A 177 8.33 -26.79 3.03
CA GLN A 177 9.40 -25.98 3.59
C GLN A 177 8.83 -24.85 4.47
N LEU A 178 7.83 -24.12 3.99
CA LEU A 178 7.21 -23.06 4.79
C LEU A 178 6.63 -23.60 6.10
N ARG A 179 5.91 -24.76 6.06
CA ARG A 179 5.40 -25.38 7.30
C ARG A 179 6.50 -25.78 8.28
N ARG A 180 7.64 -26.26 7.78
CA ARG A 180 8.80 -26.56 8.61
C ARG A 180 9.37 -25.28 9.24
N ASP A 181 9.54 -24.24 8.45
CA ASP A 181 10.13 -22.98 8.88
C ASP A 181 9.24 -22.27 9.93
N VAL A 182 7.92 -22.27 9.74
CA VAL A 182 6.96 -21.78 10.76
C VAL A 182 7.03 -22.58 12.07
N LYS A 183 7.32 -23.89 12.01
CA LYS A 183 7.50 -24.71 13.24
C LYS A 183 8.81 -24.46 13.97
N ILE A 184 9.82 -23.95 13.26
CA ILE A 184 11.12 -23.61 13.84
C ILE A 184 11.07 -22.23 14.52
N TRP A 185 10.27 -21.32 13.98
CA TRP A 185 10.03 -20.03 14.58
C TRP A 185 9.22 -20.14 15.86
#